data_96ffadf5d2f65064e705d86a42a233fa
#
_entry.id   96ffadf5d2f65064e705d86a42a233fa
#
_cell.length_a   1.000
_cell.length_b   1.000
_cell.length_c   1.000
_cell.angle_alpha   90.00
_cell.angle_beta   90.00
_cell.angle_gamma   90.00
#
_symmetry.space_group_name_H-M   'P 1'
#
loop_
_entity.id
_entity.type
_entity.pdbx_description
1 polymer ?
#
loop_
_entity_poly.entity_id
_entity_poly.type
_entity_poly.pdbx_seq_one_letter_code
_entity_poly.pdbx_strand_id
1 'polypeptide(L)' 'LLTVVDSKAGKKNGLITLCARLGISLREVLVVGNTMHDWPMMSVAGYSCAVMDAEEKLRKLSGYVLNPDSIPVFFDI' A
#
# COMPACT_ATOMS: atom_id res chain seq x y z
N LEU A 1 9.17 6.84 -6.53
CA LEU A 1 8.34 6.03 -5.61
C LEU A 1 6.88 6.33 -5.85
N LEU A 2 6.10 5.31 -6.15
CA LEU A 2 4.65 5.43 -6.29
C LEU A 2 3.99 5.06 -4.96
N THR A 3 3.18 5.94 -4.41
CA THR A 3 2.42 5.67 -3.20
C THR A 3 0.96 5.44 -3.55
N VAL A 4 0.43 4.29 -3.14
CA VAL A 4 -0.97 3.93 -3.34
C VAL A 4 -1.64 3.86 -1.98
N VAL A 5 -2.67 4.67 -1.80
CA VAL A 5 -3.42 4.74 -0.55
C VAL A 5 -4.82 4.24 -0.79
N ASP A 6 -5.24 3.31 0.08
CA ASP A 6 -6.60 2.82 0.16
C ASP A 6 -7.03 1.82 -0.93
N SER A 7 -7.98 1.07 -0.52
CA SER A 7 -8.65 -0.01 -1.23
C SER A 7 -9.36 0.40 -2.52
N LYS A 8 -9.57 1.67 -2.74
CA LYS A 8 -10.16 2.18 -3.99
C LYS A 8 -9.23 2.02 -5.18
N ALA A 9 -7.95 1.84 -4.95
CA ALA A 9 -6.98 1.61 -6.00
C ALA A 9 -7.18 0.27 -6.71
N GLY A 10 -8.11 -0.53 -6.23
CA GLY A 10 -8.44 -1.77 -6.86
C GLY A 10 -7.67 -2.96 -6.30
N LYS A 11 -7.70 -4.01 -7.07
CA LYS A 11 -7.12 -5.28 -6.67
C LYS A 11 -5.67 -5.38 -7.12
N LYS A 12 -4.97 -6.39 -6.61
CA LYS A 12 -3.60 -6.71 -6.96
C LYS A 12 -3.33 -6.62 -8.46
N ASN A 13 -4.20 -7.21 -9.29
CA ASN A 13 -4.01 -7.20 -10.73
C ASN A 13 -4.11 -5.80 -11.34
N GLY A 14 -4.96 -4.95 -10.79
CA GLY A 14 -5.06 -3.56 -11.21
C GLY A 14 -3.78 -2.79 -10.93
N LEU A 15 -3.16 -3.02 -9.78
CA LEU A 15 -1.89 -2.41 -9.43
C LEU A 15 -0.78 -2.87 -10.38
N ILE A 16 -0.70 -4.16 -10.64
CA ILE A 16 0.30 -4.72 -11.55
C ILE A 16 0.15 -4.10 -12.95
N THR A 17 -1.08 -4.02 -13.45
CA THR A 17 -1.37 -3.43 -14.75
C THR A 17 -0.98 -1.95 -14.79
N LEU A 18 -1.31 -1.21 -13.75
CA LEU A 18 -0.97 0.21 -13.67
C LEU A 18 0.55 0.43 -13.70
N CYS A 19 1.28 -0.34 -12.91
CA CYS A 19 2.73 -0.23 -12.87
C CYS A 19 3.35 -0.57 -14.22
N ALA A 20 2.84 -1.58 -14.90
CA ALA A 20 3.31 -1.94 -16.23
C ALA A 20 3.10 -0.80 -17.24
N ARG A 21 1.94 -0.15 -17.18
CA ARG A 21 1.63 0.99 -18.07
C ARG A 21 2.50 2.20 -17.80
N LEU A 22 2.82 2.45 -16.54
CA LEU A 22 3.64 3.60 -16.13
C LEU A 22 5.14 3.32 -16.23
N GLY A 23 5.53 2.08 -16.51
CA GLY A 23 6.94 1.72 -16.53
C GLY A 23 7.58 1.73 -15.15
N ILE A 24 6.79 1.51 -14.09
CA ILE A 24 7.26 1.53 -12.70
C ILE A 24 7.39 0.09 -12.21
N SER A 25 8.51 -0.20 -11.55
CA SER A 25 8.69 -1.49 -10.88
C SER A 25 7.85 -1.55 -9.62
N LEU A 26 7.23 -2.71 -9.35
CA LEU A 26 6.51 -2.93 -8.09
C LEU A 26 7.40 -2.70 -6.87
N ARG A 27 8.71 -2.87 -7.00
CA ARG A 27 9.64 -2.59 -5.90
C ARG A 27 9.69 -1.11 -5.52
N GLU A 28 9.20 -0.23 -6.39
CA GLU A 28 9.16 1.21 -6.15
C GLU A 28 7.79 1.67 -5.64
N VAL A 29 6.92 0.73 -5.31
CA VAL A 29 5.56 1.04 -4.89
C VAL A 29 5.43 0.86 -3.38
N LEU A 30 4.85 1.86 -2.73
CA LEU A 30 4.40 1.79 -1.34
C LEU A 30 2.88 1.69 -1.33
N VAL A 31 2.35 0.65 -0.72
CA VAL A 31 0.89 0.50 -0.53
C VAL A 31 0.57 0.71 0.95
N VAL A 32 -0.36 1.61 1.21
CA VAL A 32 -0.85 1.88 2.57
C VAL A 32 -2.24 1.28 2.71
N GLY A 33 -2.44 0.45 3.70
CA GLY A 33 -3.70 -0.24 3.93
C GLY A 33 -4.17 -0.20 5.37
N ASN A 34 -5.45 -0.53 5.58
CA ASN A 34 -6.06 -0.55 6.91
C ASN A 34 -6.79 -1.86 7.21
N THR A 35 -7.08 -2.67 6.22
CA THR A 35 -7.75 -3.96 6.42
C THR A 35 -7.02 -5.06 5.65
N MET A 36 -7.36 -6.31 5.96
CA MET A 36 -6.78 -7.45 5.25
C MET A 36 -7.19 -7.51 3.78
N HIS A 37 -8.22 -6.78 3.38
CA HIS A 37 -8.57 -6.63 1.97
C HIS A 37 -7.47 -5.95 1.16
N ASP A 38 -6.64 -5.15 1.80
CA ASP A 38 -5.53 -4.46 1.15
C ASP A 38 -4.29 -5.33 1.00
N TRP A 39 -4.22 -6.43 1.73
CA TRP A 39 -3.04 -7.28 1.76
C TRP A 39 -2.61 -7.82 0.40
N PRO A 40 -3.51 -8.25 -0.50
CA PRO A 40 -3.07 -8.72 -1.81
C PRO A 40 -2.24 -7.71 -2.59
N MET A 41 -2.58 -6.43 -2.53
CA MET A 41 -1.77 -5.37 -3.14
C MET A 41 -0.49 -5.12 -2.35
N MET A 42 -0.60 -5.07 -1.04
CA MET A 42 0.54 -4.82 -0.15
C MET A 42 1.61 -5.90 -0.30
N SER A 43 1.18 -7.14 -0.48
CA SER A 43 2.11 -8.28 -0.56
C SER A 43 2.99 -8.26 -1.81
N VAL A 44 2.56 -7.61 -2.89
CA VAL A 44 3.33 -7.54 -4.13
C VAL A 44 4.11 -6.25 -4.28
N ALA A 45 3.81 -5.25 -3.45
CA ALA A 45 4.52 -3.97 -3.46
C ALA A 45 5.89 -4.11 -2.81
N GLY A 46 6.80 -3.24 -3.19
CA GLY A 46 8.12 -3.19 -2.57
C GLY A 46 8.05 -2.75 -1.11
N TYR A 47 7.08 -1.91 -0.77
CA TYR A 47 6.87 -1.41 0.58
C TYR A 47 5.41 -1.56 0.95
N SER A 48 5.16 -2.07 2.15
CA SER A 48 3.81 -2.17 2.69
C SER A 48 3.73 -1.42 4.01
N CYS A 49 2.67 -0.65 4.16
CA CYS A 49 2.49 0.17 5.35
C CYS A 49 1.06 0.03 5.85
N ALA A 50 0.90 -0.34 7.12
CA ALA A 50 -0.40 -0.35 7.77
C ALA A 50 -0.54 0.90 8.61
N VAL A 51 -1.73 1.51 8.62
CA VAL A 51 -2.01 2.60 9.55
C VAL A 51 -2.12 2.04 10.96
N MET A 52 -1.93 2.90 11.95
CA MET A 52 -1.83 2.45 13.35
C MET A 52 -3.10 1.80 13.87
N ASP A 53 -4.26 2.22 13.38
CA ASP A 53 -5.56 1.66 13.74
C ASP A 53 -6.03 0.54 12.78
N ALA A 54 -5.14 0.05 11.94
CA ALA A 54 -5.43 -1.08 11.06
C ALA A 54 -5.64 -2.37 11.85
N GLU A 55 -6.22 -3.37 11.18
CA GLU A 55 -6.34 -4.69 11.77
C GLU A 55 -4.98 -5.19 12.25
N GLU A 56 -4.95 -5.81 13.43
CA GLU A 56 -3.71 -6.29 14.06
C GLU A 56 -2.93 -7.21 13.14
N LYS A 57 -3.63 -8.12 12.47
CA LYS A 57 -2.99 -9.06 11.54
C LYS A 57 -2.28 -8.33 10.41
N LEU A 58 -2.90 -7.29 9.88
CA LEU A 58 -2.29 -6.48 8.83
C LEU A 58 -1.04 -5.76 9.33
N ARG A 59 -1.10 -5.20 10.55
CA ARG A 59 0.05 -4.52 11.14
C ARG A 59 1.23 -5.46 11.32
N LYS A 60 0.97 -6.72 11.66
CA LYS A 60 2.03 -7.71 11.83
C LYS A 60 2.67 -8.14 10.51
N LEU A 61 1.89 -8.17 9.44
CA LEU A 61 2.38 -8.58 8.12
C LEU A 61 3.08 -7.45 7.38
N SER A 62 2.73 -6.21 7.68
CA SER A 62 3.24 -5.05 6.97
C SER A 62 4.69 -4.76 7.33
N GLY A 63 5.44 -4.20 6.39
CA GLY A 63 6.81 -3.79 6.65
C GLY A 63 6.92 -2.58 7.56
N TYR A 64 5.90 -1.72 7.54
CA TYR A 64 5.87 -0.50 8.34
C TYR A 64 4.50 -0.29 8.94
N VAL A 65 4.44 0.37 10.09
CA VAL A 65 3.20 0.84 10.69
C VAL A 65 3.33 2.34 10.89
N LEU A 66 2.38 3.10 10.36
CA LEU A 66 2.40 4.55 10.43
C LEU A 66 1.36 5.08 11.40
N ASN A 67 1.79 5.98 12.27
CA ASN A 67 0.90 6.80 13.05
C ASN A 67 0.31 7.88 12.12
N PRO A 68 -1.04 8.00 12.04
CA PRO A 68 -1.67 9.02 11.20
C PRO A 68 -1.17 10.44 11.45
N ASP A 69 -0.85 10.75 12.70
CA ASP A 69 -0.36 12.09 13.06
C ASP A 69 1.08 12.36 12.59
N SER A 70 1.79 11.31 12.24
CA SER A 70 3.20 11.39 11.81
C SER A 70 3.37 11.25 10.31
N ILE A 71 2.28 11.03 9.56
CA ILE A 71 2.35 10.81 8.13
C ILE A 71 2.59 12.14 7.44
N PRO A 72 3.72 12.33 6.78
CA PRO A 72 3.88 13.46 5.88
C PRO A 72 2.92 13.30 4.70
N VAL A 73 2.68 14.36 4.00
CA VAL A 73 1.68 14.40 2.93
C VAL A 73 1.86 13.23 1.96
N PHE A 74 0.84 12.38 1.86
CA PHE A 74 0.77 11.35 0.83
C PHE A 74 -0.15 11.83 -0.28
N PHE A 75 0.22 11.53 -1.51
CA PHE A 75 -0.62 11.85 -2.65
C PHE A 75 -1.49 10.65 -2.98
N ASP A 76 -2.79 10.86 -3.08
CA ASP A 76 -3.71 9.86 -3.62
C ASP A 76 -3.50 9.75 -5.13
N ILE A 77 -3.46 8.54 -5.58
CA ILE A 77 -3.35 8.25 -7.00
C ILE A 77 -4.63 7.59 -7.50
#